data_d2bad441333e05f2ee165062b26a2e3b
#
_entry.id   d2bad441333e05f2ee165062b26a2e3b
#
_cell.length_a   1.000
_cell.length_b   1.000
_cell.length_c   1.000
_cell.angle_alpha   90.00
_cell.angle_beta   90.00
_cell.angle_gamma   90.00
#
_symmetry.space_group_name_H-M   'P 1'
#
loop_
_entity.id
_entity.type
_entity.pdbx_description
1 polymer ?
#
loop_
_entity_poly.entity_id
_entity_poly.type
_entity_poly.pdbx_seq_one_letter_code
_entity_poly.pdbx_strand_id
1 'polypeptide(L)'
;MDLFDRQGLPPADDSPLAYRMRPLTLNDYVGQQALVGPDKPLRRMAESGVVRSMILWGPPGVGKTTLAELLARASNAHLEHLSAVMAGVKEIRLVVERARQSTAPTLLFLDEIHRLNKSQQDALLPHVESGLLTLIGATTENPSFEVNSALLSRARVYVLKSLTQDELIAVMRHALSDEERGLGKRLIDVEEGVLETLAHASAGDARRALGLLETACDFTEQRNGREVLSKVMLADIVGHHSSAFDKQGDAYYDLLSAIHKSIRSSRPDAALLYMARFIQGGGDPLDIVRRLTAIASEDVGNADPRALPLVIAAWDAYLRLGDYEGQRAIAHAAIHLAVAPKSNRIDRAWKAAKQFTQQQPTLEVPSYLRNAPTKLMEQLGHGQGYRYAHNEPDGYPAGSTHNCWPEEIPVSRFYEPSSIGQEKRFGEIMAWREQRDQEADQAP
;
A
#
# COMPACT_ATOMS: atom_id res chain seq x y z
N MET A 1 -17.47 27.72 16.49
CA MET A 1 -16.23 27.86 17.27
C MET A 1 -15.35 26.70 16.84
N ASP A 2 -14.37 27.02 16.00
CA ASP A 2 -13.53 26.03 15.34
C ASP A 2 -12.50 25.50 16.37
N LEU A 3 -12.38 24.19 16.50
CA LEU A 3 -11.43 23.53 17.43
C LEU A 3 -9.94 23.91 17.13
N PHE A 4 -9.70 24.57 16.00
CA PHE A 4 -8.38 24.97 15.52
C PHE A 4 -8.03 26.46 15.74
N ASP A 5 -8.93 27.26 16.30
CA ASP A 5 -8.74 28.71 16.51
C ASP A 5 -7.88 29.08 17.74
N ARG A 6 -7.21 28.08 18.36
CA ARG A 6 -6.29 28.28 19.49
C ARG A 6 -4.82 28.45 19.06
N GLN A 7 -4.56 29.08 17.93
CA GLN A 7 -3.19 29.44 17.56
C GLN A 7 -2.66 30.54 18.50
N GLY A 8 -1.74 30.14 19.38
CA GLY A 8 -1.03 31.06 20.25
C GLY A 8 -1.29 30.96 21.76
N LEU A 9 -2.26 30.20 22.21
CA LEU A 9 -2.42 29.90 23.65
C LEU A 9 -1.55 28.68 24.01
N PRO A 10 -0.86 28.68 25.16
CA PRO A 10 -0.20 27.47 25.64
C PRO A 10 -1.24 26.36 25.77
N PRO A 11 -0.86 25.09 25.43
CA PRO A 11 -1.76 23.97 25.58
C PRO A 11 -2.27 23.91 27.02
N ALA A 12 -3.56 23.61 27.21
CA ALA A 12 -4.11 23.39 28.55
C ALA A 12 -3.37 22.21 29.21
N ASP A 13 -3.19 22.26 30.53
CA ASP A 13 -2.49 21.19 31.29
C ASP A 13 -3.08 19.80 31.03
N ASP A 14 -4.37 19.72 30.67
CA ASP A 14 -5.09 18.48 30.33
C ASP A 14 -4.93 18.01 28.87
N SER A 15 -4.12 18.69 28.06
CA SER A 15 -3.89 18.25 26.66
C SER A 15 -2.98 17.04 26.63
N PRO A 16 -3.18 16.06 25.69
CA PRO A 16 -2.30 14.91 25.55
C PRO A 16 -0.82 15.27 25.44
N LEU A 17 0.05 14.52 26.10
CA LEU A 17 1.50 14.76 26.11
C LEU A 17 2.09 14.89 24.70
N ALA A 18 1.64 14.08 23.76
CA ALA A 18 2.04 14.14 22.37
C ALA A 18 1.71 15.48 21.67
N TYR A 19 0.69 16.18 22.12
CA TYR A 19 0.34 17.51 21.64
C TYR A 19 1.20 18.60 22.30
N ARG A 20 1.36 18.53 23.63
CA ARG A 20 2.16 19.50 24.41
C ARG A 20 3.63 19.48 24.00
N MET A 21 4.17 18.28 23.71
CA MET A 21 5.58 18.06 23.37
C MET A 21 5.90 18.29 21.88
N ARG A 22 5.00 18.87 21.09
CA ARG A 22 5.33 19.23 19.70
C ARG A 22 6.53 20.18 19.67
N PRO A 23 7.55 19.91 18.82
CA PRO A 23 8.68 20.80 18.61
C PRO A 23 8.25 22.24 18.29
N LEU A 24 8.89 23.22 18.92
CA LEU A 24 8.64 24.64 18.69
C LEU A 24 9.61 25.23 17.66
N THR A 25 10.78 24.61 17.52
CA THR A 25 11.83 25.01 16.56
C THR A 25 12.33 23.79 15.79
N LEU A 26 13.02 24.01 14.67
CA LEU A 26 13.67 22.92 13.93
C LEU A 26 14.81 22.25 14.71
N ASN A 27 15.34 22.90 15.74
CA ASN A 27 16.38 22.29 16.59
C ASN A 27 15.79 21.27 17.56
N ASP A 28 14.53 21.46 17.97
CA ASP A 28 13.81 20.51 18.83
C ASP A 28 13.23 19.34 18.03
N TYR A 29 13.27 19.41 16.68
CA TYR A 29 12.70 18.42 15.81
C TYR A 29 13.63 17.21 15.70
N VAL A 30 13.25 16.11 16.34
CA VAL A 30 14.04 14.86 16.38
C VAL A 30 13.84 14.06 15.10
N GLY A 31 14.93 13.48 14.59
CA GLY A 31 14.92 12.65 13.39
C GLY A 31 15.02 13.43 12.08
N GLN A 32 14.80 12.73 10.97
CA GLN A 32 14.79 13.27 9.60
C GLN A 32 16.05 14.10 9.25
N GLN A 33 17.23 13.75 9.76
CA GLN A 33 18.48 14.51 9.59
C GLN A 33 18.84 14.76 8.13
N ALA A 34 18.44 13.87 7.20
CA ALA A 34 18.64 14.06 5.76
C ALA A 34 17.83 15.23 5.17
N LEU A 35 16.77 15.67 5.85
CA LEU A 35 15.86 16.72 5.39
C LEU A 35 16.02 18.03 6.19
N VAL A 36 16.16 17.92 7.53
CA VAL A 36 16.17 19.07 8.45
C VAL A 36 17.51 19.32 9.15
N GLY A 37 18.50 18.44 8.93
CA GLY A 37 19.87 18.66 9.44
C GLY A 37 20.53 19.92 8.89
N PRO A 38 21.72 20.30 9.40
CA PRO A 38 22.48 21.45 8.89
C PRO A 38 22.63 21.37 7.36
N ASP A 39 22.44 22.50 6.67
CA ASP A 39 22.53 22.61 5.20
C ASP A 39 21.55 21.76 4.39
N LYS A 40 20.58 21.10 5.00
CA LYS A 40 19.61 20.25 4.32
C LYS A 40 18.43 21.05 3.74
N PRO A 41 17.71 20.48 2.75
CA PRO A 41 16.73 21.24 1.96
C PRO A 41 15.68 21.97 2.77
N LEU A 42 15.05 21.30 3.75
CA LEU A 42 13.95 21.90 4.52
C LEU A 42 14.46 22.91 5.55
N ARG A 43 15.66 22.69 6.11
CA ARG A 43 16.31 23.69 6.97
C ARG A 43 16.66 24.95 6.20
N ARG A 44 17.25 24.84 5.01
CA ARG A 44 17.54 25.99 4.16
C ARG A 44 16.28 26.77 3.77
N MET A 45 15.17 26.09 3.50
CA MET A 45 13.88 26.73 3.24
C MET A 45 13.41 27.56 4.47
N ALA A 46 13.48 26.96 5.65
CA ALA A 46 13.13 27.66 6.89
C ALA A 46 14.04 28.89 7.13
N GLU A 47 15.35 28.74 6.99
CA GLU A 47 16.33 29.80 7.20
C GLU A 47 16.21 30.93 6.17
N SER A 48 15.85 30.61 4.92
CA SER A 48 15.61 31.62 3.88
C SER A 48 14.25 32.30 3.98
N GLY A 49 13.31 31.76 4.79
CA GLY A 49 11.94 32.24 4.87
C GLY A 49 11.09 31.95 3.62
N VAL A 50 11.62 31.17 2.65
CA VAL A 50 10.95 30.88 1.38
C VAL A 50 10.56 29.40 1.33
N VAL A 51 9.31 29.12 1.63
CA VAL A 51 8.75 27.77 1.53
C VAL A 51 8.14 27.56 0.14
N ARG A 52 8.37 26.39 -0.44
CA ARG A 52 7.82 25.98 -1.74
C ARG A 52 6.83 24.83 -1.55
N SER A 53 5.90 24.71 -2.48
CA SER A 53 4.94 23.62 -2.46
C SER A 53 5.62 22.26 -2.43
N MET A 54 5.13 21.36 -1.55
CA MET A 54 5.72 20.06 -1.31
C MET A 54 4.69 19.04 -0.85
N ILE A 55 5.04 17.76 -0.99
CA ILE A 55 4.34 16.63 -0.41
C ILE A 55 5.26 15.97 0.62
N LEU A 56 4.80 15.86 1.85
CA LEU A 56 5.47 15.15 2.95
C LEU A 56 4.89 13.72 3.00
N TRP A 57 5.66 12.75 2.53
CA TRP A 57 5.25 11.34 2.50
C TRP A 57 6.00 10.55 3.55
N GLY A 58 5.27 9.75 4.34
CA GLY A 58 5.87 8.85 5.33
C GLY A 58 4.85 8.35 6.35
N PRO A 59 5.25 7.38 7.21
CA PRO A 59 4.36 6.73 8.17
C PRO A 59 3.74 7.71 9.17
N PRO A 60 2.69 7.30 9.91
CA PRO A 60 2.09 8.14 10.95
C PRO A 60 3.10 8.47 12.05
N GLY A 61 2.87 9.57 12.77
CA GLY A 61 3.64 9.98 13.94
C GLY A 61 5.11 10.39 13.72
N VAL A 62 5.57 10.51 12.45
CA VAL A 62 6.95 10.94 12.13
C VAL A 62 7.14 12.47 12.08
N GLY A 63 6.09 13.24 12.41
CA GLY A 63 6.17 14.70 12.53
C GLY A 63 5.82 15.49 11.28
N LYS A 64 5.09 14.95 10.27
CA LYS A 64 4.68 15.67 9.05
C LYS A 64 3.97 16.99 9.35
N THR A 65 2.93 16.95 10.19
CA THR A 65 2.15 18.13 10.59
C THR A 65 3.02 19.14 11.33
N THR A 66 3.83 18.70 12.28
CA THR A 66 4.76 19.53 13.04
C THR A 66 5.77 20.23 12.13
N LEU A 67 6.30 19.51 11.15
CA LEU A 67 7.25 20.09 10.18
C LEU A 67 6.61 21.18 9.33
N ALA A 68 5.36 20.98 8.88
CA ALA A 68 4.62 22.03 8.17
C ALA A 68 4.38 23.26 9.03
N GLU A 69 4.03 23.11 10.31
CA GLU A 69 3.87 24.21 11.27
C GLU A 69 5.19 24.97 11.49
N LEU A 70 6.31 24.26 11.62
CA LEU A 70 7.64 24.87 11.78
C LEU A 70 8.06 25.65 10.53
N LEU A 71 7.81 25.12 9.35
CA LEU A 71 8.10 25.81 8.09
C LEU A 71 7.23 27.07 7.91
N ALA A 72 5.95 27.00 8.27
CA ALA A 72 5.05 28.16 8.21
C ALA A 72 5.51 29.29 9.14
N ARG A 73 5.87 28.95 10.38
CA ARG A 73 6.42 29.93 11.35
C ARG A 73 7.71 30.56 10.83
N ALA A 74 8.62 29.75 10.31
CA ALA A 74 9.90 30.24 9.79
C ALA A 74 9.74 31.19 8.58
N SER A 75 8.69 31.02 7.78
CA SER A 75 8.41 31.86 6.60
C SER A 75 7.48 33.04 6.88
N ASN A 76 7.05 33.27 8.12
CA ASN A 76 6.04 34.27 8.47
C ASN A 76 4.76 34.14 7.62
N ALA A 77 4.44 32.95 7.17
CA ALA A 77 3.26 32.68 6.36
C ALA A 77 2.03 32.42 7.25
N HIS A 78 0.87 32.83 6.75
CA HIS A 78 -0.40 32.44 7.34
C HIS A 78 -0.64 30.96 7.05
N LEU A 79 -0.78 30.13 8.08
CA LEU A 79 -1.00 28.70 7.95
C LEU A 79 -2.50 28.37 8.00
N GLU A 80 -3.01 27.88 6.89
CA GLU A 80 -4.36 27.31 6.80
C GLU A 80 -4.29 25.80 6.90
N HIS A 81 -5.02 25.22 7.85
CA HIS A 81 -5.14 23.77 8.02
C HIS A 81 -6.42 23.25 7.38
N LEU A 82 -6.31 22.24 6.54
CA LEU A 82 -7.45 21.56 5.97
C LEU A 82 -7.25 20.04 6.06
N SER A 83 -8.23 19.33 6.63
CA SER A 83 -8.23 17.87 6.58
C SER A 83 -8.91 17.42 5.30
N ALA A 84 -8.22 16.63 4.49
CA ALA A 84 -8.78 16.11 3.24
C ALA A 84 -10.05 15.24 3.45
N VAL A 85 -10.23 14.66 4.64
CA VAL A 85 -11.44 13.91 5.01
C VAL A 85 -12.68 14.80 5.06
N MET A 86 -12.52 16.08 5.46
CA MET A 86 -13.61 17.05 5.62
C MET A 86 -13.62 18.12 4.51
N ALA A 87 -12.59 18.15 3.66
CA ALA A 87 -12.41 19.18 2.66
C ALA A 87 -13.27 18.91 1.42
N GLY A 88 -14.36 19.66 1.26
CA GLY A 88 -15.06 19.79 -0.01
C GLY A 88 -14.49 20.93 -0.89
N VAL A 89 -14.95 21.03 -2.12
CA VAL A 89 -14.59 22.15 -3.02
C VAL A 89 -14.98 23.51 -2.40
N LYS A 90 -15.99 23.52 -1.55
CA LYS A 90 -16.45 24.73 -0.85
C LYS A 90 -15.43 25.22 0.17
N GLU A 91 -14.87 24.33 0.95
CA GLU A 91 -13.83 24.62 1.95
C GLU A 91 -12.54 25.12 1.28
N ILE A 92 -12.16 24.49 0.16
CA ILE A 92 -11.02 24.96 -0.65
C ILE A 92 -11.26 26.40 -1.14
N ARG A 93 -12.45 26.72 -1.63
CA ARG A 93 -12.78 28.10 -2.08
C ARG A 93 -12.69 29.10 -0.94
N LEU A 94 -13.13 28.76 0.26
CA LEU A 94 -13.04 29.65 1.42
C LEU A 94 -11.56 29.95 1.79
N VAL A 95 -10.68 28.95 1.73
CA VAL A 95 -9.24 29.16 1.92
C VAL A 95 -8.68 30.08 0.83
N VAL A 96 -9.06 29.89 -0.42
CA VAL A 96 -8.64 30.75 -1.54
C VAL A 96 -9.09 32.20 -1.35
N GLU A 97 -10.32 32.41 -0.87
CA GLU A 97 -10.84 33.76 -0.59
C GLU A 97 -10.06 34.44 0.54
N ARG A 98 -9.77 33.71 1.62
CA ARG A 98 -8.92 34.23 2.71
C ARG A 98 -7.50 34.54 2.25
N ALA A 99 -6.92 33.67 1.44
CA ALA A 99 -5.60 33.90 0.86
C ALA A 99 -5.53 35.15 -0.02
N ARG A 100 -6.60 35.45 -0.79
CA ARG A 100 -6.68 36.69 -1.60
C ARG A 100 -6.77 37.96 -0.76
N GLN A 101 -7.31 37.86 0.44
CA GLN A 101 -7.44 38.97 1.36
C GLN A 101 -6.23 39.13 2.29
N SER A 102 -5.38 38.13 2.37
CA SER A 102 -4.18 38.13 3.22
C SER A 102 -3.06 38.98 2.59
N THR A 103 -2.38 39.76 3.42
CA THR A 103 -1.16 40.48 3.03
C THR A 103 0.09 39.61 3.19
N ALA A 104 0.02 38.52 3.96
CA ALA A 104 1.09 37.57 4.14
C ALA A 104 0.92 36.38 3.19
N PRO A 105 2.03 35.70 2.79
CA PRO A 105 1.94 34.45 2.04
C PRO A 105 1.05 33.43 2.76
N THR A 106 0.19 32.74 2.02
CA THR A 106 -0.68 31.71 2.61
C THR A 106 -0.12 30.34 2.31
N LEU A 107 0.15 29.57 3.37
CA LEU A 107 0.57 28.18 3.32
C LEU A 107 -0.63 27.31 3.66
N LEU A 108 -1.05 26.48 2.70
CA LEU A 108 -2.12 25.51 2.90
C LEU A 108 -1.52 24.17 3.29
N PHE A 109 -1.73 23.73 4.52
CA PHE A 109 -1.44 22.37 4.95
C PHE A 109 -2.65 21.49 4.75
N LEU A 110 -2.49 20.46 3.92
CA LEU A 110 -3.49 19.43 3.64
C LEU A 110 -3.06 18.11 4.29
N ASP A 111 -3.72 17.73 5.38
CA ASP A 111 -3.51 16.42 5.99
C ASP A 111 -4.27 15.35 5.22
N GLU A 112 -3.63 14.19 5.03
CA GLU A 112 -4.15 13.02 4.29
C GLU A 112 -4.59 13.39 2.85
N ILE A 113 -3.73 14.10 2.11
CA ILE A 113 -4.03 14.62 0.75
C ILE A 113 -4.53 13.52 -0.21
N HIS A 114 -4.16 12.26 -0.01
CA HIS A 114 -4.61 11.11 -0.80
C HIS A 114 -6.13 10.88 -0.72
N ARG A 115 -6.82 11.44 0.28
CA ARG A 115 -8.28 11.34 0.41
C ARG A 115 -9.05 12.35 -0.43
N LEU A 116 -8.36 13.32 -1.05
CA LEU A 116 -8.98 14.22 -2.00
C LEU A 116 -9.28 13.50 -3.31
N ASN A 117 -10.50 13.61 -3.81
CA ASN A 117 -10.83 13.15 -5.14
C ASN A 117 -10.18 14.04 -6.23
N LYS A 118 -10.17 13.55 -7.46
CA LYS A 118 -9.53 14.24 -8.59
C LYS A 118 -10.05 15.67 -8.81
N SER A 119 -11.34 15.90 -8.70
CA SER A 119 -11.93 17.25 -8.86
C SER A 119 -11.50 18.22 -7.77
N GLN A 120 -11.31 17.74 -6.55
CA GLN A 120 -10.81 18.55 -5.44
C GLN A 120 -9.33 18.89 -5.62
N GLN A 121 -8.52 17.94 -6.08
CA GLN A 121 -7.13 18.18 -6.42
C GLN A 121 -6.98 19.17 -7.58
N ASP A 122 -7.81 19.03 -8.62
CA ASP A 122 -7.84 19.95 -9.77
C ASP A 122 -8.25 21.37 -9.36
N ALA A 123 -9.12 21.53 -8.37
CA ALA A 123 -9.54 22.85 -7.86
C ALA A 123 -8.39 23.61 -7.17
N LEU A 124 -7.35 22.93 -6.67
CA LEU A 124 -6.17 23.55 -6.05
C LEU A 124 -5.15 24.05 -7.08
N LEU A 125 -5.08 23.40 -8.24
CA LEU A 125 -4.03 23.63 -9.24
C LEU A 125 -3.86 25.10 -9.63
N PRO A 126 -4.91 25.86 -10.04
CA PRO A 126 -4.73 27.27 -10.46
C PRO A 126 -4.15 28.16 -9.37
N HIS A 127 -4.41 27.84 -8.12
CA HIS A 127 -3.99 28.63 -6.96
C HIS A 127 -2.55 28.30 -6.52
N VAL A 128 -2.12 27.04 -6.72
CA VAL A 128 -0.72 26.63 -6.52
C VAL A 128 0.14 27.14 -7.68
N GLU A 129 -0.35 27.11 -8.92
CA GLU A 129 0.33 27.63 -10.10
C GLU A 129 0.57 29.14 -10.05
N SER A 130 -0.45 29.89 -9.63
CA SER A 130 -0.34 31.34 -9.48
C SER A 130 0.52 31.79 -8.30
N GLY A 131 0.91 30.86 -7.40
CA GLY A 131 1.62 31.19 -6.17
C GLY A 131 0.74 31.84 -5.09
N LEU A 132 -0.58 31.92 -5.28
CA LEU A 132 -1.52 32.39 -4.28
C LEU A 132 -1.49 31.52 -3.02
N LEU A 133 -1.36 30.19 -3.23
CA LEU A 133 -1.23 29.20 -2.17
C LEU A 133 0.10 28.46 -2.30
N THR A 134 0.84 28.35 -1.21
CA THR A 134 1.93 27.39 -1.07
C THR A 134 1.38 26.11 -0.44
N LEU A 135 1.38 25.02 -1.17
CA LEU A 135 0.79 23.74 -0.72
C LEU A 135 1.82 22.89 0.02
N ILE A 136 1.49 22.45 1.23
CA ILE A 136 2.15 21.32 1.90
C ILE A 136 1.12 20.20 2.09
N GLY A 137 1.18 19.17 1.23
CA GLY A 137 0.38 17.96 1.40
C GLY A 137 1.08 16.96 2.32
N ALA A 138 0.36 16.36 3.25
CA ALA A 138 0.85 15.24 4.04
C ALA A 138 0.10 13.95 3.64
N THR A 139 0.81 12.84 3.55
CA THR A 139 0.22 11.54 3.23
C THR A 139 1.01 10.40 3.85
N THR A 140 0.32 9.32 4.19
CA THR A 140 0.91 8.02 4.52
C THR A 140 1.01 7.10 3.31
N GLU A 141 0.26 7.37 2.24
CA GLU A 141 0.21 6.57 1.03
C GLU A 141 1.16 7.11 -0.05
N ASN A 142 1.56 6.24 -0.99
CA ASN A 142 2.49 6.63 -2.05
C ASN A 142 1.85 7.69 -2.97
N PRO A 143 2.36 8.92 -2.97
CA PRO A 143 1.76 10.02 -3.70
C PRO A 143 1.72 9.81 -5.22
N SER A 144 2.55 8.92 -5.77
CA SER A 144 2.56 8.61 -7.20
C SER A 144 1.29 7.90 -7.68
N PHE A 145 0.53 7.28 -6.78
CA PHE A 145 -0.73 6.61 -7.11
C PHE A 145 -1.94 7.47 -6.79
N GLU A 146 -1.87 8.30 -5.75
CA GLU A 146 -3.02 8.97 -5.17
C GLU A 146 -3.10 10.46 -5.51
N VAL A 147 -1.95 11.11 -5.77
CA VAL A 147 -1.91 12.53 -6.12
C VAL A 147 -1.78 12.68 -7.63
N ASN A 148 -2.60 13.57 -8.22
CA ASN A 148 -2.57 13.76 -9.65
C ASN A 148 -1.20 14.29 -10.15
N SER A 149 -0.84 13.92 -11.37
CA SER A 149 0.47 14.26 -11.95
C SER A 149 0.70 15.77 -12.08
N ALA A 150 -0.36 16.56 -12.22
CA ALA A 150 -0.29 18.00 -12.32
C ALA A 150 0.14 18.66 -10.99
N LEU A 151 -0.37 18.19 -9.85
CA LEU A 151 0.11 18.63 -8.53
C LEU A 151 1.53 18.14 -8.25
N LEU A 152 1.84 16.87 -8.57
CA LEU A 152 3.19 16.31 -8.38
C LEU A 152 4.26 17.04 -9.19
N SER A 153 3.93 17.56 -10.37
CA SER A 153 4.89 18.35 -11.17
C SER A 153 5.23 19.72 -10.54
N ARG A 154 4.43 20.20 -9.57
CA ARG A 154 4.56 21.51 -8.90
C ARG A 154 4.94 21.42 -7.44
N ALA A 155 4.82 20.23 -6.84
CA ALA A 155 5.12 19.99 -5.43
C ALA A 155 6.22 18.91 -5.31
N ARG A 156 7.35 19.27 -4.69
CA ARG A 156 8.44 18.31 -4.50
C ARG A 156 8.08 17.32 -3.40
N VAL A 157 8.25 16.02 -3.66
CA VAL A 157 8.03 14.98 -2.67
C VAL A 157 9.25 14.85 -1.75
N TYR A 158 9.01 14.89 -0.43
CA TYR A 158 9.98 14.62 0.62
C TYR A 158 9.54 13.39 1.40
N VAL A 159 10.41 12.38 1.45
CA VAL A 159 10.13 11.12 2.14
C VAL A 159 10.63 11.22 3.58
N LEU A 160 9.71 11.09 4.54
CA LEU A 160 10.01 11.00 5.95
C LEU A 160 10.07 9.53 6.36
N LYS A 161 11.06 9.18 7.15
CA LYS A 161 11.27 7.80 7.64
C LYS A 161 10.69 7.65 9.04
N SER A 162 10.35 6.41 9.41
CA SER A 162 10.07 6.05 10.81
C SER A 162 11.23 6.49 11.70
N LEU A 163 10.92 6.95 12.90
CA LEU A 163 11.94 7.29 13.88
C LEU A 163 12.65 6.01 14.37
N THR A 164 13.94 6.11 14.58
CA THR A 164 14.72 5.03 15.19
C THR A 164 14.38 4.87 16.67
N GLN A 165 14.77 3.74 17.26
CA GLN A 165 14.58 3.51 18.69
C GLN A 165 15.26 4.60 19.54
N ASP A 166 16.48 4.98 19.20
CA ASP A 166 17.23 6.02 19.91
C ASP A 166 16.57 7.40 19.80
N GLU A 167 16.02 7.72 18.61
CA GLU A 167 15.28 8.97 18.39
C GLU A 167 13.98 9.01 19.23
N LEU A 168 13.25 7.89 19.33
CA LEU A 168 12.07 7.81 20.20
C LEU A 168 12.43 7.93 21.68
N ILE A 169 13.51 7.28 22.11
CA ILE A 169 14.03 7.42 23.50
C ILE A 169 14.40 8.86 23.79
N ALA A 170 15.03 9.57 22.83
CA ALA A 170 15.37 10.99 23.00
C ALA A 170 14.11 11.86 23.16
N VAL A 171 13.05 11.61 22.35
CA VAL A 171 11.76 12.31 22.47
C VAL A 171 11.13 12.06 23.85
N MET A 172 11.10 10.82 24.33
CA MET A 172 10.54 10.47 25.64
C MET A 172 11.36 11.06 26.81
N ARG A 173 12.69 11.06 26.72
CA ARG A 173 13.56 11.69 27.73
C ARG A 173 13.34 13.21 27.79
N HIS A 174 13.18 13.85 26.62
CA HIS A 174 12.85 15.26 26.58
C HIS A 174 11.51 15.53 27.28
N ALA A 175 10.48 14.71 27.03
CA ALA A 175 9.18 14.83 27.68
C ALA A 175 9.25 14.62 29.22
N LEU A 176 10.11 13.73 29.69
CA LEU A 176 10.32 13.50 31.13
C LEU A 176 11.10 14.63 31.81
N SER A 177 11.91 15.40 31.09
CA SER A 177 12.72 16.49 31.63
C SER A 177 12.11 17.88 31.47
N ASP A 178 11.16 18.08 30.55
CA ASP A 178 10.51 19.38 30.30
C ASP A 178 9.50 19.67 31.41
N GLU A 179 9.79 20.68 32.24
CA GLU A 179 8.93 21.10 33.36
C GLU A 179 7.71 21.92 32.93
N GLU A 180 7.75 22.57 31.76
CA GLU A 180 6.66 23.45 31.31
C GLU A 180 5.60 22.67 30.51
N ARG A 181 6.02 21.81 29.59
CA ARG A 181 5.14 21.12 28.64
C ARG A 181 5.08 19.63 28.87
N GLY A 182 6.09 19.06 29.52
CA GLY A 182 6.26 17.64 29.76
C GLY A 182 5.84 17.19 31.15
N LEU A 183 6.59 16.20 31.64
CA LEU A 183 6.37 15.54 32.92
C LEU A 183 7.45 15.89 33.94
N GLY A 184 8.34 16.86 33.66
CA GLY A 184 9.51 17.17 34.50
C GLY A 184 9.19 17.55 35.94
N LYS A 185 8.04 18.17 36.20
CA LYS A 185 7.57 18.49 37.56
C LYS A 185 7.29 17.27 38.43
N ARG A 186 7.02 16.11 37.84
CA ARG A 186 6.67 14.88 38.57
C ARG A 186 7.89 14.15 39.14
N LEU A 187 9.12 14.47 38.74
CA LEU A 187 10.37 13.83 39.18
C LEU A 187 10.31 12.28 39.11
N ILE A 188 9.99 11.76 37.93
CA ILE A 188 9.82 10.34 37.69
C ILE A 188 11.19 9.69 37.47
N ASP A 189 11.54 8.71 38.32
CA ASP A 189 12.70 7.85 38.13
C ASP A 189 12.28 6.68 37.19
N VAL A 190 13.02 6.47 36.10
CA VAL A 190 12.71 5.46 35.09
C VAL A 190 13.70 4.30 35.20
N GLU A 191 13.21 3.06 35.44
CA GLU A 191 14.07 1.88 35.47
C GLU A 191 14.72 1.61 34.09
N GLU A 192 15.92 1.04 34.13
CA GLU A 192 16.68 0.67 32.91
C GLU A 192 15.87 -0.27 32.00
N GLY A 193 15.82 0.03 30.69
CA GLY A 193 15.12 -0.75 29.67
C GLY A 193 13.62 -0.45 29.52
N VAL A 194 13.05 0.47 30.33
CA VAL A 194 11.65 0.89 30.21
C VAL A 194 11.44 1.70 28.93
N LEU A 195 12.26 2.72 28.69
CA LEU A 195 12.14 3.55 27.48
C LEU A 195 12.42 2.75 26.22
N GLU A 196 13.34 1.80 26.25
CA GLU A 196 13.63 0.88 25.16
C GLU A 196 12.42 0.02 24.81
N THR A 197 11.70 -0.47 25.83
CA THR A 197 10.47 -1.26 25.64
C THR A 197 9.34 -0.42 25.04
N LEU A 198 9.13 0.80 25.55
CA LEU A 198 8.12 1.74 25.01
C LEU A 198 8.46 2.16 23.57
N ALA A 199 9.74 2.45 23.28
CA ALA A 199 10.21 2.79 21.94
C ALA A 199 9.99 1.65 20.95
N HIS A 200 10.30 0.41 21.35
CA HIS A 200 10.05 -0.78 20.54
C HIS A 200 8.55 -0.95 20.22
N ALA A 201 7.69 -0.80 21.24
CA ALA A 201 6.24 -0.90 21.09
C ALA A 201 5.63 0.20 20.23
N SER A 202 6.33 1.33 20.08
CA SER A 202 5.87 2.49 19.30
C SER A 202 6.13 2.37 17.80
N ALA A 203 6.95 1.41 17.36
CA ALA A 203 7.19 1.10 15.95
C ALA A 203 7.58 2.32 15.08
N GLY A 204 8.32 3.28 15.62
CA GLY A 204 8.79 4.47 14.88
C GLY A 204 7.84 5.67 14.93
N ASP A 205 6.72 5.60 15.66
CA ASP A 205 5.71 6.65 15.82
C ASP A 205 5.93 7.40 17.14
N ALA A 206 6.33 8.70 17.07
CA ALA A 206 6.56 9.54 18.26
C ALA A 206 5.26 9.87 19.01
N ARG A 207 4.12 10.01 18.32
CA ARG A 207 2.83 10.28 18.97
C ARG A 207 2.44 9.10 19.85
N ARG A 208 2.63 7.88 19.32
CA ARG A 208 2.38 6.65 20.06
C ARG A 208 3.36 6.48 21.22
N ALA A 209 4.65 6.80 21.03
CA ALA A 209 5.66 6.73 22.08
C ALA A 209 5.31 7.65 23.28
N LEU A 210 4.92 8.88 22.99
CA LEU A 210 4.52 9.85 24.01
C LEU A 210 3.18 9.45 24.67
N GLY A 211 2.23 8.91 23.94
CA GLY A 211 0.98 8.39 24.50
C GLY A 211 1.19 7.19 25.43
N LEU A 212 2.05 6.24 25.02
CA LEU A 212 2.43 5.10 25.88
C LEU A 212 3.19 5.55 27.12
N LEU A 213 4.09 6.53 26.99
CA LEU A 213 4.79 7.12 28.14
C LEU A 213 3.81 7.79 29.10
N GLU A 214 2.88 8.61 28.59
CA GLU A 214 1.85 9.29 29.40
C GLU A 214 1.02 8.28 30.18
N THR A 215 0.49 7.25 29.49
CA THR A 215 -0.25 6.15 30.13
C THR A 215 0.61 5.42 31.16
N ALA A 216 1.87 5.10 30.83
CA ALA A 216 2.77 4.44 31.77
C ALA A 216 3.03 5.27 33.03
N CYS A 217 3.13 6.58 32.88
CA CYS A 217 3.31 7.48 34.02
C CYS A 217 2.06 7.61 34.93
N ASP A 218 0.88 7.22 34.45
CA ASP A 218 -0.33 7.16 35.30
C ASP A 218 -0.30 5.97 36.29
N PHE A 219 0.56 4.99 36.04
CA PHE A 219 0.72 3.77 36.85
C PHE A 219 2.05 3.72 37.63
N THR A 220 2.72 4.87 37.83
CA THR A 220 3.98 4.91 38.62
C THR A 220 3.77 4.49 40.09
N GLU A 221 4.78 3.84 40.67
CA GLU A 221 4.81 3.52 42.11
C GLU A 221 5.55 4.60 42.89
N GLN A 222 5.09 4.87 44.13
CA GLN A 222 5.81 5.73 45.05
C GLN A 222 6.91 4.92 45.79
N ARG A 223 8.19 5.26 45.55
CA ARG A 223 9.33 4.68 46.27
C ARG A 223 10.23 5.80 46.81
N ASN A 224 10.42 5.85 48.11
CA ASN A 224 11.28 6.85 48.78
C ASN A 224 10.91 8.32 48.45
N GLY A 225 9.64 8.61 48.26
CA GLY A 225 9.17 9.97 47.97
C GLY A 225 9.33 10.40 46.50
N ARG A 226 9.66 9.47 45.59
CA ARG A 226 9.71 9.69 44.15
C ARG A 226 8.78 8.72 43.43
N GLU A 227 8.32 9.13 42.29
CA GLU A 227 7.59 8.27 41.38
C GLU A 227 8.57 7.38 40.61
N VAL A 228 8.32 6.08 40.54
CA VAL A 228 9.18 5.12 39.82
C VAL A 228 8.36 4.42 38.74
N LEU A 229 8.84 4.52 37.50
CA LEU A 229 8.31 3.78 36.37
C LEU A 229 9.08 2.49 36.17
N SER A 230 8.45 1.35 36.54
CA SER A 230 9.12 0.04 36.53
C SER A 230 8.75 -0.82 35.33
N LYS A 231 9.62 -1.80 35.00
CA LYS A 231 9.35 -2.76 33.91
C LYS A 231 8.14 -3.66 34.12
N VAL A 232 7.81 -3.95 35.38
CA VAL A 232 6.71 -4.87 35.70
C VAL A 232 5.38 -4.34 35.19
N MET A 233 5.18 -3.02 35.20
CA MET A 233 3.96 -2.36 34.77
C MET A 233 3.80 -2.34 33.26
N LEU A 234 4.88 -2.47 32.50
CA LEU A 234 4.85 -2.37 31.03
C LEU A 234 4.15 -3.56 30.37
N ALA A 235 4.14 -4.74 31.02
CA ALA A 235 3.50 -5.93 30.44
C ALA A 235 2.00 -5.73 30.18
N ASP A 236 1.33 -5.05 31.09
CA ASP A 236 -0.11 -4.77 30.98
C ASP A 236 -0.38 -3.60 29.99
N ILE A 237 0.50 -2.62 29.94
CA ILE A 237 0.36 -1.43 29.08
C ILE A 237 0.68 -1.76 27.62
N VAL A 238 1.78 -2.50 27.38
CA VAL A 238 2.24 -2.85 26.04
C VAL A 238 1.46 -4.02 25.45
N GLY A 239 1.02 -4.99 26.28
CA GLY A 239 0.29 -6.19 25.85
C GLY A 239 -1.10 -5.89 25.24
N HIS A 240 -1.73 -4.79 25.60
CA HIS A 240 -3.01 -4.35 25.03
C HIS A 240 -2.87 -3.47 23.77
N HIS A 241 -1.67 -3.04 23.46
CA HIS A 241 -1.37 -2.23 22.27
C HIS A 241 -0.56 -3.02 21.22
N SER A 242 -1.13 -4.13 20.71
CA SER A 242 -0.61 -4.72 19.49
C SER A 242 -0.61 -3.66 18.39
N SER A 243 0.49 -3.57 17.65
CA SER A 243 0.69 -2.61 16.58
C SER A 243 -0.51 -2.63 15.60
N ALA A 244 -1.42 -1.68 15.75
CA ALA A 244 -2.44 -1.49 14.75
C ALA A 244 -1.75 -1.06 13.46
N PHE A 245 -1.70 -1.96 12.50
CA PHE A 245 -1.38 -1.63 11.12
C PHE A 245 -2.37 -0.56 10.66
N ASP A 246 -1.87 0.52 10.11
CA ASP A 246 -2.70 1.33 9.22
C ASP A 246 -3.06 0.41 8.03
N LYS A 247 -4.33 -0.04 8.01
CA LYS A 247 -4.84 -1.01 7.04
C LYS A 247 -4.77 -0.55 5.58
N GLN A 248 -4.29 0.66 5.32
CA GLN A 248 -4.15 1.29 4.01
C GLN A 248 -2.75 1.92 3.79
N GLY A 249 -1.80 1.77 4.73
CA GLY A 249 -0.46 2.33 4.62
C GLY A 249 0.49 1.50 3.76
N ASP A 250 1.59 2.13 3.29
CA ASP A 250 2.63 1.50 2.46
C ASP A 250 3.18 0.19 3.06
N ALA A 251 3.30 0.11 4.39
CA ALA A 251 3.77 -1.10 5.09
C ALA A 251 2.86 -2.32 4.87
N TYR A 252 1.55 -2.11 4.71
CA TYR A 252 0.58 -3.16 4.40
C TYR A 252 0.82 -3.75 3.01
N TYR A 253 0.94 -2.89 1.99
CA TYR A 253 1.22 -3.31 0.61
C TYR A 253 2.64 -3.87 0.46
N ASP A 254 3.61 -3.33 1.19
CA ASP A 254 4.98 -3.84 1.21
C ASP A 254 5.05 -5.28 1.73
N LEU A 255 4.31 -5.61 2.78
CA LEU A 255 4.26 -6.98 3.31
C LEU A 255 3.55 -7.94 2.35
N LEU A 256 2.41 -7.54 1.76
CA LEU A 256 1.76 -8.36 0.72
C LEU A 256 2.67 -8.57 -0.50
N SER A 257 3.43 -7.54 -0.88
CA SER A 257 4.42 -7.63 -1.95
C SER A 257 5.60 -8.53 -1.57
N ALA A 258 6.05 -8.48 -0.32
CA ALA A 258 7.11 -9.33 0.20
C ALA A 258 6.69 -10.81 0.25
N ILE A 259 5.46 -11.10 0.70
CA ILE A 259 4.85 -12.45 0.65
C ILE A 259 4.89 -12.97 -0.79
N HIS A 260 4.36 -12.20 -1.73
CA HIS A 260 4.29 -12.57 -3.14
C HIS A 260 5.68 -12.86 -3.73
N LYS A 261 6.62 -11.93 -3.55
CA LYS A 261 7.99 -12.08 -4.08
C LYS A 261 8.74 -13.24 -3.44
N SER A 262 8.52 -13.50 -2.15
CA SER A 262 9.12 -14.64 -1.45
C SER A 262 8.63 -15.99 -2.03
N ILE A 263 7.31 -16.11 -2.28
CA ILE A 263 6.72 -17.28 -2.92
C ILE A 263 7.24 -17.47 -4.35
N ARG A 264 7.24 -16.41 -5.15
CA ARG A 264 7.78 -16.40 -6.52
C ARG A 264 9.25 -16.81 -6.56
N SER A 265 10.03 -16.40 -5.56
CA SER A 265 11.45 -16.74 -5.43
C SER A 265 11.69 -18.10 -4.75
N SER A 266 10.65 -18.89 -4.51
CA SER A 266 10.73 -20.22 -3.87
C SER A 266 11.37 -20.18 -2.48
N ARG A 267 10.99 -19.21 -1.64
CA ARG A 267 11.47 -19.01 -0.27
C ARG A 267 10.33 -19.16 0.74
N PRO A 268 9.96 -20.41 1.12
CA PRO A 268 8.81 -20.67 1.99
C PRO A 268 8.95 -20.02 3.38
N ASP A 269 10.12 -20.05 4.01
CA ASP A 269 10.32 -19.48 5.34
C ASP A 269 10.18 -17.94 5.34
N ALA A 270 10.69 -17.28 4.30
CA ALA A 270 10.49 -15.83 4.14
C ALA A 270 9.01 -15.49 3.90
N ALA A 271 8.28 -16.29 3.13
CA ALA A 271 6.85 -16.11 2.94
C ALA A 271 6.10 -16.23 4.26
N LEU A 272 6.37 -17.26 5.06
CA LEU A 272 5.79 -17.45 6.40
C LEU A 272 6.11 -16.30 7.35
N LEU A 273 7.37 -15.82 7.36
CA LEU A 273 7.79 -14.68 8.17
C LEU A 273 6.95 -13.43 7.87
N TYR A 274 6.82 -13.08 6.57
CA TYR A 274 6.06 -11.90 6.18
C TYR A 274 4.56 -12.08 6.39
N MET A 275 4.01 -13.30 6.23
CA MET A 275 2.62 -13.62 6.56
C MET A 275 2.35 -13.45 8.06
N ALA A 276 3.21 -13.98 8.93
CA ALA A 276 3.09 -13.83 10.37
C ALA A 276 3.14 -12.35 10.79
N ARG A 277 4.10 -11.57 10.23
CA ARG A 277 4.19 -10.14 10.47
C ARG A 277 2.95 -9.37 10.00
N PHE A 278 2.38 -9.76 8.86
CA PHE A 278 1.16 -9.15 8.32
C PHE A 278 -0.03 -9.38 9.24
N ILE A 279 -0.24 -10.62 9.69
CA ILE A 279 -1.34 -10.98 10.59
C ILE A 279 -1.16 -10.36 11.98
N GLN A 280 0.04 -10.43 12.57
CA GLN A 280 0.35 -9.81 13.87
C GLN A 280 0.18 -8.30 13.85
N GLY A 281 0.43 -7.67 12.71
CA GLY A 281 0.17 -6.25 12.48
C GLY A 281 -1.32 -5.90 12.33
N GLY A 282 -2.25 -6.87 12.38
CA GLY A 282 -3.69 -6.66 12.22
C GLY A 282 -4.18 -6.69 10.77
N GLY A 283 -3.34 -7.18 9.83
CA GLY A 283 -3.73 -7.44 8.46
C GLY A 283 -4.75 -8.56 8.36
N ASP A 284 -5.71 -8.45 7.43
CA ASP A 284 -6.74 -9.46 7.20
C ASP A 284 -6.14 -10.70 6.50
N PRO A 285 -6.20 -11.90 7.11
CA PRO A 285 -5.74 -13.13 6.45
C PRO A 285 -6.37 -13.39 5.08
N LEU A 286 -7.57 -12.89 4.82
CA LEU A 286 -8.23 -12.99 3.52
C LEU A 286 -7.49 -12.23 2.41
N ASP A 287 -6.78 -11.15 2.71
CA ASP A 287 -5.97 -10.45 1.72
C ASP A 287 -4.73 -11.26 1.30
N ILE A 288 -4.17 -12.03 2.24
CA ILE A 288 -3.14 -13.01 1.91
C ILE A 288 -3.71 -14.06 0.94
N VAL A 289 -4.88 -14.63 1.24
CA VAL A 289 -5.49 -15.66 0.39
C VAL A 289 -5.81 -15.13 -1.01
N ARG A 290 -6.35 -13.91 -1.12
CA ARG A 290 -6.55 -13.24 -2.43
C ARG A 290 -5.24 -13.14 -3.21
N ARG A 291 -4.15 -12.79 -2.53
CA ARG A 291 -2.81 -12.71 -3.13
C ARG A 291 -2.30 -14.09 -3.55
N LEU A 292 -2.47 -15.13 -2.71
CA LEU A 292 -2.11 -16.51 -3.04
C LEU A 292 -2.88 -17.02 -4.25
N THR A 293 -4.15 -16.67 -4.39
CA THR A 293 -4.98 -17.03 -5.55
C THR A 293 -4.41 -16.45 -6.86
N ALA A 294 -3.98 -15.20 -6.83
CA ALA A 294 -3.29 -14.58 -7.96
C ALA A 294 -1.97 -15.32 -8.30
N ILE A 295 -1.12 -15.55 -7.28
CA ILE A 295 0.16 -16.27 -7.43
C ILE A 295 -0.05 -17.68 -8.03
N ALA A 296 -1.09 -18.41 -7.59
CA ALA A 296 -1.40 -19.74 -8.08
C ALA A 296 -1.62 -19.76 -9.60
N SER A 297 -2.20 -18.68 -10.16
CA SER A 297 -2.48 -18.57 -11.60
C SER A 297 -1.33 -17.92 -12.39
N GLU A 298 -0.70 -16.84 -11.84
CA GLU A 298 0.28 -16.05 -12.61
C GLU A 298 1.72 -16.53 -12.48
N ASP A 299 2.09 -17.17 -11.34
CA ASP A 299 3.48 -17.60 -11.08
C ASP A 299 3.68 -19.13 -11.07
N VAL A 300 2.65 -19.89 -10.76
CA VAL A 300 2.69 -21.37 -10.78
C VAL A 300 1.98 -21.90 -12.03
N GLY A 301 0.77 -21.45 -12.27
CA GLY A 301 -0.01 -21.78 -13.45
C GLY A 301 -0.13 -23.28 -13.69
N ASN A 302 0.00 -23.69 -14.97
CA ASN A 302 -0.08 -25.08 -15.39
C ASN A 302 1.17 -25.91 -15.06
N ALA A 303 2.23 -25.31 -14.49
CA ALA A 303 3.36 -26.10 -14.01
C ALA A 303 2.97 -27.02 -12.83
N ASP A 304 2.03 -26.56 -11.97
CA ASP A 304 1.31 -27.40 -11.00
C ASP A 304 -0.18 -27.06 -10.98
N PRO A 305 -1.04 -27.78 -11.70
CA PRO A 305 -2.48 -27.53 -11.77
C PRO A 305 -3.21 -27.65 -10.42
N ARG A 306 -2.59 -28.23 -9.40
CA ARG A 306 -3.16 -28.34 -8.05
C ARG A 306 -3.09 -27.02 -7.27
N ALA A 307 -2.25 -26.08 -7.70
CA ALA A 307 -1.99 -24.85 -6.98
C ALA A 307 -3.27 -24.03 -6.71
N LEU A 308 -4.05 -23.75 -7.75
CA LEU A 308 -5.27 -22.96 -7.61
C LEU A 308 -6.36 -23.66 -6.78
N PRO A 309 -6.71 -24.94 -7.03
CA PRO A 309 -7.64 -25.69 -6.16
C PRO A 309 -7.22 -25.74 -4.69
N LEU A 310 -5.92 -25.90 -4.41
CA LEU A 310 -5.41 -25.93 -3.03
C LEU A 310 -5.62 -24.58 -2.33
N VAL A 311 -5.37 -23.48 -3.01
CA VAL A 311 -5.58 -22.14 -2.41
C VAL A 311 -7.06 -21.88 -2.16
N ILE A 312 -7.95 -22.30 -3.07
CA ILE A 312 -9.40 -22.17 -2.86
C ILE A 312 -9.85 -23.05 -1.70
N ALA A 313 -9.35 -24.28 -1.58
CA ALA A 313 -9.62 -25.15 -0.43
C ALA A 313 -9.11 -24.55 0.90
N ALA A 314 -7.95 -23.90 0.89
CA ALA A 314 -7.42 -23.20 2.06
C ALA A 314 -8.29 -21.98 2.44
N TRP A 315 -8.83 -21.26 1.45
CA TRP A 315 -9.79 -20.17 1.68
C TRP A 315 -11.05 -20.69 2.36
N ASP A 316 -11.66 -21.73 1.82
CA ASP A 316 -12.86 -22.36 2.39
C ASP A 316 -12.60 -22.91 3.80
N ALA A 317 -11.44 -23.52 4.03
CA ALA A 317 -11.03 -23.98 5.35
C ALA A 317 -10.92 -22.83 6.35
N TYR A 318 -10.29 -21.71 5.96
CA TYR A 318 -10.21 -20.52 6.81
C TYR A 318 -11.59 -19.97 7.19
N LEU A 319 -12.51 -19.86 6.22
CA LEU A 319 -13.86 -19.37 6.47
C LEU A 319 -14.67 -20.28 7.42
N ARG A 320 -14.38 -21.57 7.46
CA ARG A 320 -15.05 -22.55 8.32
C ARG A 320 -14.44 -22.66 9.72
N LEU A 321 -13.12 -22.54 9.83
CA LEU A 321 -12.36 -22.76 11.06
C LEU A 321 -12.10 -21.47 11.86
N GLY A 322 -12.16 -20.31 11.18
CA GLY A 322 -11.84 -19.02 11.78
C GLY A 322 -10.32 -18.80 11.97
N ASP A 323 -10.00 -17.70 12.69
CA ASP A 323 -8.62 -17.19 12.76
C ASP A 323 -7.61 -18.17 13.37
N TYR A 324 -7.97 -18.85 14.46
CA TYR A 324 -7.00 -19.63 15.21
C TYR A 324 -6.48 -20.87 14.46
N GLU A 325 -7.35 -21.60 13.79
CA GLU A 325 -7.00 -22.82 13.05
C GLU A 325 -6.90 -22.60 11.56
N GLY A 326 -7.71 -21.71 11.02
CA GLY A 326 -7.78 -21.45 9.57
C GLY A 326 -6.51 -20.82 9.00
N GLN A 327 -5.74 -20.03 9.78
CA GLN A 327 -4.46 -19.48 9.37
C GLN A 327 -3.44 -20.57 8.98
N ARG A 328 -3.54 -21.77 9.58
CA ARG A 328 -2.67 -22.91 9.21
C ARG A 328 -2.97 -23.42 7.81
N ALA A 329 -4.24 -23.39 7.38
CA ALA A 329 -4.61 -23.75 6.01
C ALA A 329 -4.02 -22.76 4.98
N ILE A 330 -4.02 -21.47 5.30
CA ILE A 330 -3.39 -20.42 4.47
C ILE A 330 -1.87 -20.64 4.40
N ALA A 331 -1.23 -20.90 5.55
CA ALA A 331 0.21 -21.19 5.61
C ALA A 331 0.58 -22.46 4.79
N HIS A 332 -0.25 -23.51 4.84
CA HIS A 332 -0.09 -24.72 4.03
C HIS A 332 -0.11 -24.38 2.54
N ALA A 333 -1.10 -23.60 2.08
CA ALA A 333 -1.17 -23.17 0.68
C ALA A 333 0.05 -22.32 0.28
N ALA A 334 0.50 -21.38 1.11
CA ALA A 334 1.66 -20.56 0.84
C ALA A 334 2.96 -21.37 0.71
N ILE A 335 3.17 -22.37 1.58
CA ILE A 335 4.32 -23.29 1.49
C ILE A 335 4.26 -24.08 0.19
N HIS A 336 3.10 -24.65 -0.15
CA HIS A 336 2.92 -25.40 -1.40
C HIS A 336 3.27 -24.52 -2.61
N LEU A 337 2.72 -23.31 -2.69
CA LEU A 337 3.01 -22.38 -3.79
C LEU A 337 4.49 -21.98 -3.84
N ALA A 338 5.15 -21.83 -2.68
CA ALA A 338 6.57 -21.50 -2.65
C ALA A 338 7.43 -22.65 -3.17
N VAL A 339 7.08 -23.91 -2.90
CA VAL A 339 7.83 -25.10 -3.33
C VAL A 339 7.44 -25.55 -4.74
N ALA A 340 6.22 -25.27 -5.19
CA ALA A 340 5.73 -25.64 -6.52
C ALA A 340 6.63 -25.12 -7.64
N PRO A 341 6.74 -25.84 -8.76
CA PRO A 341 7.42 -25.34 -9.95
C PRO A 341 6.77 -24.05 -10.45
N LYS A 342 7.56 -23.11 -10.98
CA LYS A 342 7.10 -21.77 -11.39
C LYS A 342 6.95 -21.68 -12.90
N SER A 343 5.79 -21.16 -13.35
CA SER A 343 5.54 -20.81 -14.74
C SER A 343 4.59 -19.60 -14.82
N ASN A 344 5.00 -18.59 -15.55
CA ASN A 344 4.18 -17.42 -15.86
C ASN A 344 3.55 -17.49 -17.27
N ARG A 345 3.50 -18.66 -17.87
CA ARG A 345 3.06 -18.82 -19.28
C ARG A 345 1.59 -18.46 -19.48
N ILE A 346 0.73 -18.70 -18.49
CA ILE A 346 -0.68 -18.27 -18.53
C ILE A 346 -0.78 -16.74 -18.55
N ASP A 347 -0.07 -16.06 -17.63
CA ASP A 347 -0.10 -14.60 -17.53
C ASP A 347 0.42 -13.95 -18.83
N ARG A 348 1.53 -14.46 -19.38
CA ARG A 348 2.09 -13.99 -20.66
C ARG A 348 1.12 -14.21 -21.82
N ALA A 349 0.53 -15.40 -21.92
CA ALA A 349 -0.43 -15.75 -22.97
C ALA A 349 -1.65 -14.83 -22.93
N TRP A 350 -2.20 -14.61 -21.74
CA TRP A 350 -3.36 -13.73 -21.56
C TRP A 350 -3.06 -12.26 -21.88
N LYS A 351 -1.90 -11.76 -21.48
CA LYS A 351 -1.44 -10.41 -21.82
C LYS A 351 -1.27 -10.23 -23.33
N ALA A 352 -0.64 -11.22 -23.99
CA ALA A 352 -0.45 -11.20 -25.44
C ALA A 352 -1.78 -11.23 -26.18
N ALA A 353 -2.72 -12.09 -25.78
CA ALA A 353 -4.06 -12.16 -26.38
C ALA A 353 -4.83 -10.82 -26.22
N LYS A 354 -4.80 -10.23 -25.02
CA LYS A 354 -5.42 -8.91 -24.78
C LYS A 354 -4.80 -7.81 -25.65
N GLN A 355 -3.49 -7.77 -25.76
CA GLN A 355 -2.79 -6.78 -26.58
C GLN A 355 -3.13 -6.95 -28.06
N PHE A 356 -3.18 -8.19 -28.54
CA PHE A 356 -3.55 -8.52 -29.90
C PHE A 356 -4.96 -8.04 -30.24
N THR A 357 -5.94 -8.34 -29.41
CA THR A 357 -7.34 -7.91 -29.64
C THR A 357 -7.53 -6.41 -29.59
N GLN A 358 -6.72 -5.68 -28.83
CA GLN A 358 -6.75 -4.19 -28.85
C GLN A 358 -6.28 -3.62 -30.21
N GLN A 359 -5.39 -4.32 -30.89
CA GLN A 359 -4.88 -3.92 -32.22
C GLN A 359 -5.82 -4.34 -33.36
N GLN A 360 -6.75 -5.28 -33.11
CA GLN A 360 -7.65 -5.89 -34.07
C GLN A 360 -9.10 -5.88 -33.55
N PRO A 361 -9.75 -4.71 -33.40
CA PRO A 361 -11.03 -4.59 -32.69
C PRO A 361 -12.23 -5.17 -33.47
N THR A 362 -12.11 -5.47 -34.76
CA THR A 362 -13.22 -5.85 -35.66
C THR A 362 -13.13 -7.27 -36.22
N LEU A 363 -12.39 -8.17 -35.54
CA LEU A 363 -12.27 -9.58 -35.96
C LEU A 363 -13.60 -10.31 -35.85
N GLU A 364 -14.02 -10.92 -36.95
CA GLU A 364 -15.21 -11.74 -36.96
C GLU A 364 -14.93 -13.18 -36.52
N VAL A 365 -15.91 -13.79 -35.85
CA VAL A 365 -15.86 -15.21 -35.52
C VAL A 365 -16.17 -16.01 -36.79
N PRO A 366 -15.34 -16.99 -37.16
CA PRO A 366 -15.59 -17.86 -38.33
C PRO A 366 -17.02 -18.43 -38.37
N SER A 367 -17.62 -18.48 -39.54
CA SER A 367 -19.02 -18.90 -39.69
C SER A 367 -19.30 -20.30 -39.12
N TYR A 368 -18.37 -21.24 -39.27
CA TYR A 368 -18.50 -22.61 -38.75
C TYR A 368 -18.48 -22.68 -37.21
N LEU A 369 -17.96 -21.66 -36.51
CA LEU A 369 -17.98 -21.59 -35.04
C LEU A 369 -19.23 -20.90 -34.47
N ARG A 370 -20.04 -20.28 -35.36
CA ARG A 370 -21.25 -19.56 -34.94
C ARG A 370 -22.41 -20.54 -34.76
N ASN A 371 -23.20 -20.39 -33.70
CA ASN A 371 -24.43 -21.18 -33.54
C ASN A 371 -25.51 -20.76 -34.55
N ALA A 372 -26.31 -21.75 -35.04
CA ALA A 372 -27.43 -21.52 -35.95
C ALA A 372 -28.80 -21.88 -35.31
N PRO A 373 -29.27 -21.10 -34.29
CA PRO A 373 -30.53 -21.39 -33.61
C PRO A 373 -31.77 -21.13 -34.47
N THR A 374 -31.63 -20.44 -35.60
CA THR A 374 -32.75 -20.16 -36.54
C THR A 374 -32.45 -20.65 -37.94
N LYS A 375 -33.51 -20.96 -38.72
CA LYS A 375 -33.37 -21.38 -40.13
C LYS A 375 -32.63 -20.34 -40.98
N LEU A 376 -32.78 -19.04 -40.69
CA LEU A 376 -32.07 -18.00 -41.40
C LEU A 376 -30.55 -18.09 -41.14
N MET A 377 -30.13 -18.32 -39.90
CA MET A 377 -28.71 -18.47 -39.54
C MET A 377 -28.10 -19.70 -40.18
N GLU A 378 -28.86 -20.82 -40.25
CA GLU A 378 -28.46 -22.03 -40.94
C GLU A 378 -28.28 -21.77 -42.45
N GLN A 379 -29.20 -21.04 -43.08
CA GLN A 379 -29.09 -20.60 -44.48
C GLN A 379 -27.92 -19.67 -44.77
N LEU A 380 -27.50 -18.91 -43.77
CA LEU A 380 -26.28 -18.05 -43.80
C LEU A 380 -24.98 -18.83 -43.55
N GLY A 381 -25.04 -20.17 -43.41
CA GLY A 381 -23.87 -21.02 -43.26
C GLY A 381 -23.31 -21.10 -41.82
N HIS A 382 -24.05 -20.61 -40.82
CA HIS A 382 -23.61 -20.72 -39.43
C HIS A 382 -23.56 -22.21 -39.01
N GLY A 383 -22.45 -22.60 -38.40
CA GLY A 383 -22.23 -23.98 -37.93
C GLY A 383 -21.92 -25.01 -39.01
N GLN A 384 -21.96 -24.61 -40.30
CA GLN A 384 -21.64 -25.54 -41.39
C GLN A 384 -20.13 -25.83 -41.42
N GLY A 385 -19.81 -27.14 -41.47
CA GLY A 385 -18.42 -27.58 -41.50
C GLY A 385 -17.76 -27.72 -40.12
N TYR A 386 -18.47 -27.44 -39.02
CA TYR A 386 -17.90 -27.64 -37.69
C TYR A 386 -17.64 -29.15 -37.44
N ARG A 387 -16.39 -29.48 -37.15
CA ARG A 387 -15.98 -30.83 -36.80
C ARG A 387 -16.05 -31.03 -35.30
N TYR A 388 -16.96 -31.91 -34.86
CA TYR A 388 -17.15 -32.22 -33.46
C TYR A 388 -16.07 -33.19 -32.97
N ALA A 389 -15.17 -32.73 -32.08
CA ALA A 389 -14.01 -33.51 -31.64
C ALA A 389 -14.33 -34.91 -31.12
N HIS A 390 -15.50 -35.12 -30.51
CA HIS A 390 -15.92 -36.45 -30.04
C HIS A 390 -16.26 -37.43 -31.15
N ASN A 391 -16.40 -37.01 -32.41
CA ASN A 391 -16.58 -37.89 -33.57
C ASN A 391 -15.25 -38.31 -34.19
N GLU A 392 -14.13 -37.70 -33.77
CA GLU A 392 -12.81 -38.02 -34.24
C GLU A 392 -12.22 -39.20 -33.44
N PRO A 393 -11.51 -40.13 -34.09
CA PRO A 393 -11.00 -41.36 -33.44
C PRO A 393 -10.06 -41.07 -32.24
N ASP A 394 -9.30 -39.99 -32.33
CA ASP A 394 -8.33 -39.54 -31.31
C ASP A 394 -8.81 -38.29 -30.54
N GLY A 395 -10.07 -37.89 -30.73
CA GLY A 395 -10.67 -36.73 -30.09
C GLY A 395 -10.09 -35.39 -30.56
N TYR A 396 -9.40 -35.37 -31.72
CA TYR A 396 -8.77 -34.15 -32.24
C TYR A 396 -9.12 -33.95 -33.73
N PRO A 397 -9.84 -32.89 -34.11
CA PRO A 397 -10.17 -32.56 -35.48
C PRO A 397 -8.99 -31.95 -36.21
N ALA A 398 -8.05 -32.79 -36.66
CA ALA A 398 -6.82 -32.33 -37.29
C ALA A 398 -7.04 -31.63 -38.62
N GLY A 399 -6.13 -30.70 -38.96
CA GLY A 399 -6.09 -29.91 -40.19
C GLY A 399 -6.14 -28.42 -39.99
N SER A 400 -5.36 -27.67 -40.77
CA SER A 400 -5.21 -26.23 -40.67
C SER A 400 -6.48 -25.42 -40.97
N THR A 401 -7.42 -26.01 -41.73
CA THR A 401 -8.70 -25.39 -42.11
C THR A 401 -9.68 -25.27 -40.93
N HIS A 402 -9.45 -26.00 -39.81
CA HIS A 402 -10.31 -26.02 -38.63
C HIS A 402 -9.56 -25.54 -37.36
N ASN A 403 -8.68 -24.59 -37.55
CA ASN A 403 -7.83 -24.04 -36.45
C ASN A 403 -8.56 -23.12 -35.49
N CYS A 404 -9.86 -22.86 -35.68
CA CYS A 404 -10.71 -21.98 -34.89
C CYS A 404 -10.22 -20.49 -34.83
N TRP A 405 -9.44 -20.10 -35.84
CA TRP A 405 -8.90 -18.73 -35.93
C TRP A 405 -9.68 -17.91 -36.95
N PRO A 406 -9.81 -16.58 -36.75
CA PRO A 406 -10.40 -15.68 -37.76
C PRO A 406 -9.71 -15.79 -39.12
N GLU A 407 -10.48 -15.87 -40.19
CA GLU A 407 -9.95 -16.06 -41.54
C GLU A 407 -9.13 -14.89 -42.07
N GLU A 408 -9.42 -13.68 -41.56
CA GLU A 408 -8.82 -12.43 -42.02
C GLU A 408 -7.37 -12.22 -41.55
N ILE A 409 -6.90 -13.04 -40.61
CA ILE A 409 -5.57 -12.85 -39.99
C ILE A 409 -4.80 -14.17 -39.90
N PRO A 410 -3.47 -14.11 -39.94
CA PRO A 410 -2.64 -15.30 -39.75
C PRO A 410 -2.76 -15.83 -38.34
N VAL A 411 -2.74 -17.18 -38.22
CA VAL A 411 -2.75 -17.86 -36.92
C VAL A 411 -1.57 -17.39 -36.08
N SER A 412 -1.87 -16.97 -34.85
CA SER A 412 -0.85 -16.54 -33.88
C SER A 412 -0.87 -17.43 -32.65
N ARG A 413 0.30 -17.63 -32.06
CA ARG A 413 0.44 -18.45 -30.86
C ARG A 413 0.61 -17.54 -29.63
N PHE A 414 -0.30 -17.63 -28.67
CA PHE A 414 -0.21 -16.90 -27.40
C PHE A 414 0.36 -17.79 -26.28
N TYR A 415 -0.08 -19.04 -26.21
CA TYR A 415 0.33 -19.95 -25.16
C TYR A 415 1.48 -20.85 -25.62
N GLU A 416 2.61 -20.71 -24.96
CA GLU A 416 3.83 -21.51 -25.15
C GLU A 416 4.15 -22.19 -23.81
N PRO A 417 3.85 -23.48 -23.64
CA PRO A 417 4.14 -24.19 -22.40
C PRO A 417 5.63 -24.22 -22.10
N SER A 418 5.97 -24.13 -20.82
CA SER A 418 7.35 -24.30 -20.36
C SER A 418 7.73 -25.80 -20.32
N SER A 419 9.04 -26.05 -20.18
CA SER A 419 9.55 -27.42 -19.95
C SER A 419 9.49 -27.83 -18.46
N ILE A 420 8.79 -27.06 -17.60
CA ILE A 420 8.81 -27.18 -16.14
C ILE A 420 7.49 -27.81 -15.66
N GLY A 421 7.59 -28.74 -14.71
CA GLY A 421 6.41 -29.39 -14.11
C GLY A 421 5.47 -30.05 -15.12
N GLN A 422 4.17 -29.88 -14.92
CA GLN A 422 3.15 -30.48 -15.78
C GLN A 422 3.07 -29.83 -17.18
N GLU A 423 3.57 -28.59 -17.35
CA GLU A 423 3.56 -27.94 -18.65
C GLU A 423 4.43 -28.64 -19.70
N LYS A 424 5.45 -29.39 -19.27
CA LYS A 424 6.21 -30.27 -20.20
C LYS A 424 5.28 -31.20 -20.98
N ARG A 425 4.35 -31.85 -20.28
CA ARG A 425 3.37 -32.72 -20.91
C ARG A 425 2.41 -31.98 -21.85
N PHE A 426 2.04 -30.74 -21.50
CA PHE A 426 1.23 -29.90 -22.39
C PHE A 426 1.98 -29.57 -23.68
N GLY A 427 3.28 -29.32 -23.59
CA GLY A 427 4.14 -29.13 -24.77
C GLY A 427 4.18 -30.35 -25.67
N GLU A 428 4.32 -31.55 -25.09
CA GLU A 428 4.31 -32.81 -25.83
C GLU A 428 2.96 -33.06 -26.55
N ILE A 429 1.84 -32.76 -25.88
CA ILE A 429 0.50 -32.86 -26.46
C ILE A 429 0.32 -31.87 -27.62
N MET A 430 0.77 -30.63 -27.43
CA MET A 430 0.65 -29.59 -28.46
C MET A 430 1.51 -29.92 -29.68
N ALA A 431 2.73 -30.41 -29.49
CA ALA A 431 3.60 -30.87 -30.59
C ALA A 431 2.98 -32.04 -31.36
N TRP A 432 2.37 -33.01 -30.66
CA TRP A 432 1.67 -34.09 -31.31
C TRP A 432 0.48 -33.59 -32.16
N ARG A 433 -0.29 -32.61 -31.65
CA ARG A 433 -1.40 -32.00 -32.40
C ARG A 433 -0.91 -31.28 -33.66
N GLU A 434 0.17 -30.52 -33.58
CA GLU A 434 0.79 -29.85 -34.72
C GLU A 434 1.24 -30.84 -35.81
N GLN A 435 1.81 -31.97 -35.39
CA GLN A 435 2.16 -33.06 -36.32
C GLN A 435 0.92 -33.63 -37.00
N ARG A 436 -0.18 -33.85 -36.23
CA ARG A 436 -1.44 -34.35 -36.80
C ARG A 436 -2.08 -33.36 -37.79
N ASP A 437 -1.99 -32.05 -37.54
CA ASP A 437 -2.44 -31.04 -38.48
C ASP A 437 -1.65 -31.09 -39.79
N GLN A 438 -0.33 -31.19 -39.71
CA GLN A 438 0.53 -31.32 -40.90
C GLN A 438 0.24 -32.60 -41.71
N GLU A 439 0.03 -33.72 -41.02
CA GLU A 439 -0.33 -34.98 -41.68
C GLU A 439 -1.70 -34.91 -42.40
N ALA A 440 -2.69 -34.26 -41.77
CA ALA A 440 -4.01 -34.06 -42.35
C ALA A 440 -4.00 -33.14 -43.55
N ASP A 441 -3.20 -32.06 -43.52
CA ASP A 441 -3.05 -31.11 -44.64
C ASP A 441 -2.26 -31.68 -45.82
N GLN A 442 -1.46 -32.75 -45.61
CA GLN A 442 -0.71 -33.46 -46.66
C GLN A 442 -1.48 -34.66 -47.23
N ALA A 443 -2.57 -35.04 -46.58
CA ALA A 443 -3.40 -36.13 -47.08
C ALA A 443 -4.11 -35.73 -48.39
N PRO A 444 -4.09 -36.59 -49.43
CA PRO A 444 -4.62 -36.26 -50.76
C PRO A 444 -6.13 -36.07 -50.80
#